data_1504ce79d348a478242edd7a1303f47d
#
_entry.id   1504ce79d348a478242edd7a1303f47d
#
_cell.length_a   1.000
_cell.length_b   1.000
_cell.length_c   1.000
_cell.angle_alpha   90.00
_cell.angle_beta   90.00
_cell.angle_gamma   90.00
#
_symmetry.space_group_name_H-M   'P 1'
#
loop_
_entity.id
_entity.type
_entity.pdbx_description
1 polymer ?
#
loop_
_entity_poly.entity_id
_entity_poly.type
_entity_poly.pdbx_seq_one_letter_code
_entity_poly.pdbx_strand_id
1 'polypeptide(L)' 'MYKVNCEDFETFMRTFTLAVQAGLHFEADASKLVIEFNGGY' A
#
# COMPACT_ATOMS: atom_id res chain seq x y z
N MET A 1 9.06 -3.87 8.55
CA MET A 1 7.88 -3.13 8.14
C MET A 1 8.25 -1.98 7.25
N TYR A 2 7.46 -1.75 6.25
CA TYR A 2 7.75 -0.74 5.25
C TYR A 2 6.51 0.09 5.00
N LYS A 3 6.66 1.41 5.00
CA LYS A 3 5.53 2.30 4.83
C LYS A 3 5.72 3.16 3.60
N VAL A 4 4.68 3.26 2.79
CA VAL A 4 4.69 4.07 1.58
C VAL A 4 3.67 5.18 1.73
N ASN A 5 4.12 6.43 1.59
CA ASN A 5 3.24 7.59 1.60
C ASN A 5 2.98 8.00 0.17
N CYS A 6 1.72 8.00 -0.23
CA CYS A 6 1.34 8.35 -1.59
C CYS A 6 0.87 9.80 -1.63
N GLU A 7 1.10 10.46 -2.76
CA GLU A 7 0.76 11.87 -2.87
C GLU A 7 -0.68 12.09 -3.28
N ASP A 8 -1.25 11.15 -4.01
CA ASP A 8 -2.63 11.28 -4.44
C ASP A 8 -3.29 9.92 -4.45
N PHE A 9 -4.59 9.94 -4.64
CA PHE A 9 -5.38 8.72 -4.56
C PHE A 9 -5.06 7.77 -5.71
N GLU A 10 -4.77 8.30 -6.87
CA GLU A 10 -4.44 7.45 -8.01
C GLU A 10 -3.18 6.64 -7.75
N THR A 11 -2.15 7.29 -7.25
CA THR A 11 -0.91 6.59 -6.90
C THR A 11 -1.16 5.57 -5.80
N PHE A 12 -1.98 5.94 -4.82
CA PHE A 12 -2.34 5.04 -3.74
C PHE A 12 -2.99 3.77 -4.28
N MET A 13 -3.95 3.91 -5.17
CA MET A 13 -4.64 2.75 -5.72
C MET A 13 -3.73 1.90 -6.60
N ARG A 14 -2.83 2.54 -7.31
CA ARG A 14 -1.89 1.79 -8.14
C ARG A 14 -0.95 0.95 -7.27
N THR A 15 -0.43 1.53 -6.21
CA THR A 15 0.43 0.80 -5.28
C THR A 15 -0.34 -0.32 -4.59
N PHE A 16 -1.57 -0.04 -4.21
CA PHE A 16 -2.43 -1.02 -3.59
C PHE A 16 -2.63 -2.22 -4.51
N THR A 17 -2.92 -1.97 -5.77
CA THR A 17 -3.13 -3.05 -6.74
C THR A 17 -1.87 -3.90 -6.90
N LEU A 18 -0.72 -3.25 -6.98
CA LEU A 18 0.53 -3.99 -7.12
C LEU A 18 0.80 -4.86 -5.89
N ALA A 19 0.48 -4.35 -4.70
CA ALA A 19 0.69 -5.12 -3.48
C ALA A 19 -0.21 -6.35 -3.46
N VAL A 20 -1.46 -6.19 -3.90
CA VAL A 20 -2.38 -7.31 -3.97
C VAL A 20 -1.87 -8.36 -4.96
N GLN A 21 -1.42 -7.91 -6.12
CA GLN A 21 -0.95 -8.84 -7.15
C GLN A 21 0.30 -9.59 -6.72
N ALA A 22 1.14 -8.93 -5.92
CA ALA A 22 2.36 -9.54 -5.43
C ALA A 22 2.12 -10.50 -4.26
N GLY A 23 0.92 -10.47 -3.70
CA GLY A 23 0.60 -11.35 -2.58
C GLY A 23 1.21 -10.92 -1.27
N LEU A 24 1.49 -9.65 -1.12
CA LEU A 24 2.11 -9.14 0.09
C LEU A 24 1.07 -8.90 1.18
N HIS A 25 1.52 -8.97 2.41
CA HIS A 25 0.66 -8.62 3.54
C HIS A 25 0.85 -7.15 3.85
N PHE A 26 -0.24 -6.41 3.85
CA PHE A 26 -0.16 -4.98 4.04
C PHE A 26 -1.47 -4.42 4.61
N GLU A 27 -1.39 -3.20 5.11
CA GLU A 27 -2.55 -2.44 5.53
C GLU A 27 -2.57 -1.12 4.76
N ALA A 28 -3.74 -0.74 4.30
CA ALA A 28 -3.89 0.48 3.51
C ALA A 28 -4.83 1.44 4.23
N ASP A 29 -4.41 2.70 4.31
CA ASP A 29 -5.21 3.75 4.94
C ASP A 29 -5.54 4.79 3.87
N ALA A 30 -6.75 4.72 3.34
CA ALA A 30 -7.15 5.61 2.24
C ALA A 30 -7.28 7.06 2.69
N SER A 31 -7.59 7.30 3.95
CA SER A 31 -7.75 8.67 4.41
C SER A 31 -6.41 9.38 4.52
N LYS A 32 -5.33 8.64 4.69
CA LYS A 32 -3.99 9.20 4.79
C LYS A 32 -3.15 8.89 3.56
N LEU A 33 -3.67 8.09 2.66
CA LEU A 33 -2.98 7.64 1.46
C LEU A 33 -1.67 6.95 1.80
N VAL A 34 -1.72 6.08 2.79
CA VAL A 34 -0.55 5.37 3.28
C VAL A 34 -0.78 3.86 3.16
N ILE A 35 0.24 3.17 2.70
CA ILE A 35 0.21 1.71 2.66
C ILE A 35 1.38 1.20 3.48
N GLU A 36 1.08 0.36 4.47
CA GLU A 36 2.10 -0.18 5.35
C GLU A 36 2.22 -1.68 5.10
N PHE A 37 3.42 -2.11 4.76
CA PHE A 37 3.68 -3.52 4.51
C PHE A 37 4.13 -4.19 5.80
N ASN A 38 3.46 -5.27 6.15
CA ASN A 38 3.69 -5.95 7.42
C ASN A 38 4.60 -7.15 7.28
N GLY A 39 5.42 -7.11 6.32
CA GLY A 39 6.26 -8.21 6.16
C GLY A 39 5.86 -9.09 5.02
N GLY A 40 6.08 -9.89 4.69
CA GLY A 40 5.90 -10.42 3.67
C GLY A 40 5.35 -11.56 3.24
N TYR A 41 5.42 -12.29 2.80
CA TYR A 41 4.93 -13.49 2.26
C TYR A 41 5.02 -14.68 3.23
#